data_cf6e8066d8af652a6a825b144a1fb70b
#
_entry.id   cf6e8066d8af652a6a825b144a1fb70b
#
_cell.length_a   1.000
_cell.length_b   1.000
_cell.length_c   1.000
_cell.angle_alpha   90.00
_cell.angle_beta   90.00
_cell.angle_gamma   90.00
#
_symmetry.space_group_name_H-M   'P 1'
#
loop_
_entity.id
_entity.type
_entity.pdbx_description
1 polymer ?
#
loop_
_entity_poly.entity_id
_entity_poly.type
_entity_poly.pdbx_seq_one_letter_code
_entity_poly.pdbx_strand_id
1 'polypeptide(L)'
;MTIGWVIWGFLALEVFLRAALEIAEIRKSGQKNDRFALVRIIPLLNDLLPPESLSSKPQDPESAFAKAHERAHQKFHHGIIRQFFWAGILIAIAVFLGSVGILFQLGLVELLLLFHLLFAASRILFHFVCFSQEYEADTFAAKCVSKKVVLRAMNTLIAEEFPRSPLFAYVYRTHPTAVMRKKHLTKRQMPKSF
;
A
#
# COMPACT_ATOMS: atom_id res chain seq x y z
N MET A 1 17.90 25.55 -16.01
CA MET A 1 18.46 24.27 -16.48
C MET A 1 18.77 23.27 -15.35
N THR A 2 19.15 23.67 -14.16
CA THR A 2 19.56 22.76 -13.07
C THR A 2 18.44 21.90 -12.47
N ILE A 3 17.22 22.42 -12.32
CA ILE A 3 16.13 21.72 -11.64
C ILE A 3 15.57 20.56 -12.48
N GLY A 4 15.56 20.70 -13.81
CA GLY A 4 15.15 19.60 -14.70
C GLY A 4 16.06 18.38 -14.54
N TRP A 5 17.37 18.53 -14.46
CA TRP A 5 18.29 17.43 -14.24
C TRP A 5 18.08 16.74 -12.88
N VAL A 6 17.71 17.50 -11.86
CA VAL A 6 17.37 16.93 -10.54
C VAL A 6 16.12 16.05 -10.64
N ILE A 7 15.08 16.50 -11.33
CA ILE A 7 13.85 15.73 -11.55
C ILE A 7 14.17 14.42 -12.31
N TRP A 8 14.95 14.48 -13.38
CA TRP A 8 15.39 13.32 -14.13
C TRP A 8 16.23 12.35 -13.29
N GLY A 9 17.08 12.87 -12.41
CA GLY A 9 17.88 12.08 -11.48
C GLY A 9 17.00 11.30 -10.49
N PHE A 10 15.98 11.93 -9.90
CA PHE A 10 15.02 11.28 -9.03
C PHE A 10 14.18 10.22 -9.77
N LEU A 11 13.77 10.51 -11.00
CA LEU A 11 13.05 9.54 -11.82
C LEU A 11 13.90 8.29 -12.11
N ALA A 12 15.16 8.49 -12.48
CA ALA A 12 16.09 7.38 -12.72
C ALA A 12 16.29 6.53 -11.45
N LEU A 13 16.44 7.19 -10.30
CA LEU A 13 16.55 6.53 -9.00
C LEU A 13 15.27 5.72 -8.68
N GLU A 14 14.09 6.29 -8.90
CA GLU A 14 12.83 5.60 -8.69
C GLU A 14 12.71 4.34 -9.55
N VAL A 15 12.99 4.45 -10.86
CA VAL A 15 13.00 3.29 -11.78
C VAL A 15 13.95 2.21 -11.30
N PHE A 16 15.17 2.59 -10.89
CA PHE A 16 16.15 1.66 -10.36
C PHE A 16 15.65 0.95 -9.09
N LEU A 17 15.10 1.68 -8.13
CA LEU A 17 14.58 1.11 -6.88
C LEU A 17 13.40 0.18 -7.12
N ARG A 18 12.49 0.53 -8.04
CA ARG A 18 11.36 -0.33 -8.43
C ARG A 18 11.85 -1.60 -9.12
N ALA A 19 12.79 -1.48 -10.06
CA ALA A 19 13.38 -2.63 -10.74
C ALA A 19 14.08 -3.58 -9.75
N ALA A 20 14.85 -3.03 -8.83
CA ALA A 20 15.52 -3.81 -7.79
C ALA A 20 14.50 -4.55 -6.89
N LEU A 21 13.40 -3.89 -6.50
CA LEU A 21 12.33 -4.49 -5.70
C LEU A 21 11.64 -5.63 -6.46
N GLU A 22 11.26 -5.41 -7.73
CA GLU A 22 10.61 -6.44 -8.56
C GLU A 22 11.52 -7.66 -8.77
N ILE A 23 12.82 -7.43 -9.05
CA ILE A 23 13.79 -8.51 -9.18
C ILE A 23 13.94 -9.30 -7.87
N ALA A 24 13.99 -8.60 -6.74
CA ALA A 24 14.09 -9.25 -5.43
C ALA A 24 12.83 -10.09 -5.13
N GLU A 25 11.64 -9.60 -5.47
CA GLU A 25 10.38 -10.34 -5.30
C GLU A 25 10.31 -11.58 -6.21
N ILE A 26 10.68 -11.44 -7.49
CA ILE A 26 10.72 -12.57 -8.45
C ILE A 26 11.68 -13.67 -7.96
N ARG A 27 12.87 -13.27 -7.49
CA ARG A 27 13.85 -14.22 -6.95
C ARG A 27 13.35 -14.95 -5.72
N LYS A 28 12.65 -14.24 -4.82
CA LYS A 28 12.14 -14.80 -3.58
C LYS A 28 10.93 -15.71 -3.81
N SER A 29 10.02 -15.34 -4.68
CA SER A 29 8.76 -16.06 -4.91
C SER A 29 8.89 -17.22 -5.89
N GLY A 30 9.98 -17.27 -6.67
CA GLY A 30 10.15 -18.25 -7.75
C GLY A 30 9.14 -18.10 -8.89
N GLN A 31 8.31 -17.08 -8.84
CA GLN A 31 7.26 -16.88 -9.85
C GLN A 31 7.76 -16.10 -11.06
N LYS A 32 7.69 -16.76 -12.21
CA LYS A 32 8.02 -16.19 -13.53
C LYS A 32 6.86 -15.40 -14.18
N ASN A 33 5.66 -15.40 -13.61
CA ASN A 33 4.42 -14.99 -14.30
C ASN A 33 3.68 -13.79 -13.71
N ASP A 34 4.37 -12.85 -13.08
CA ASP A 34 3.73 -11.58 -12.76
C ASP A 34 3.69 -10.68 -14.01
N ARG A 35 2.55 -10.69 -14.72
CA ARG A 35 2.34 -9.93 -15.96
C ARG A 35 2.51 -8.42 -15.79
N PHE A 36 2.36 -7.93 -14.57
CA PHE A 36 2.43 -6.49 -14.27
C PHE A 36 3.78 -6.03 -13.73
N ALA A 37 4.75 -6.95 -13.53
CA ALA A 37 6.06 -6.59 -12.97
C ALA A 37 6.76 -5.49 -13.78
N LEU A 38 6.78 -5.63 -15.11
CA LEU A 38 7.39 -4.63 -16.00
C LEU A 38 6.63 -3.29 -15.97
N VAL A 39 5.29 -3.34 -15.92
CA VAL A 39 4.46 -2.12 -15.91
C VAL A 39 4.66 -1.35 -14.60
N ARG A 40 4.87 -2.04 -13.47
CA ARG A 40 5.16 -1.40 -12.18
C ARG A 40 6.50 -0.66 -12.13
N ILE A 41 7.46 -1.06 -12.97
CA ILE A 41 8.77 -0.39 -13.06
C ILE A 41 8.65 0.92 -13.84
N ILE A 42 7.77 1.00 -14.85
CA ILE A 42 7.67 2.15 -15.74
C ILE A 42 6.92 3.29 -15.04
N PRO A 43 7.55 4.49 -14.87
CA PRO A 43 6.90 5.66 -14.35
C PRO A 43 5.64 6.02 -15.15
N LEU A 44 4.68 6.69 -14.51
CA LEU A 44 3.36 7.04 -15.07
C LEU A 44 2.47 5.81 -15.35
N LEU A 45 2.97 4.74 -15.98
CA LEU A 45 2.18 3.53 -16.20
C LEU A 45 1.83 2.83 -14.89
N ASN A 46 2.76 2.82 -13.92
CA ASN A 46 2.46 2.32 -12.58
C ASN A 46 1.33 3.08 -11.89
N ASP A 47 1.17 4.37 -12.16
CA ASP A 47 0.13 5.21 -11.55
C ASP A 47 -1.26 4.86 -12.08
N LEU A 48 -1.34 4.29 -13.28
CA LEU A 48 -2.58 3.82 -13.90
C LEU A 48 -3.00 2.43 -13.42
N LEU A 49 -2.08 1.67 -12.80
CA LEU A 49 -2.43 0.38 -12.25
C LEU A 49 -3.25 0.55 -10.97
N PRO A 50 -4.35 -0.20 -10.85
CA PRO A 50 -5.04 -0.26 -9.57
C PRO A 50 -4.07 -0.81 -8.51
N PRO A 51 -4.21 -0.38 -7.24
CA PRO A 51 -3.48 -1.00 -6.14
C PRO A 51 -3.67 -2.51 -6.24
N GLU A 52 -2.58 -3.28 -6.03
CA GLU A 52 -2.71 -4.73 -6.04
C GLU A 52 -3.76 -5.13 -5.01
N SER A 53 -4.98 -5.41 -5.48
CA SER A 53 -6.01 -5.97 -4.63
C SER A 53 -5.55 -7.35 -4.21
N LEU A 54 -5.83 -7.71 -2.97
CA LEU A 54 -5.75 -9.09 -2.54
C LEU A 54 -6.57 -9.91 -3.54
N SER A 55 -5.90 -10.65 -4.42
CA SER A 55 -6.51 -11.65 -5.30
C SER A 55 -6.93 -12.88 -4.47
N SER A 56 -7.20 -12.69 -3.19
CA SER A 56 -7.85 -13.70 -2.39
C SER A 56 -9.27 -13.85 -2.92
N LYS A 57 -9.64 -15.07 -3.24
CA LYS A 57 -11.06 -15.44 -3.33
C LYS A 57 -11.79 -14.75 -2.18
N PRO A 58 -12.97 -14.15 -2.41
CA PRO A 58 -13.68 -13.48 -1.35
C PRO A 58 -13.70 -14.44 -0.16
N GLN A 59 -13.08 -14.01 0.94
CA GLN A 59 -13.15 -14.76 2.20
C GLN A 59 -14.59 -15.11 2.39
N ASP A 60 -14.87 -16.34 2.78
CA ASP A 60 -16.21 -16.77 3.13
C ASP A 60 -16.86 -15.62 3.92
N PRO A 61 -17.82 -14.87 3.30
CA PRO A 61 -18.39 -13.68 3.92
C PRO A 61 -19.10 -14.00 5.22
N GLU A 62 -19.24 -15.28 5.51
CA GLU A 62 -19.81 -15.81 6.75
C GLU A 62 -18.79 -15.92 7.89
N SER A 63 -17.50 -15.79 7.63
CA SER A 63 -16.55 -15.86 8.74
C SER A 63 -16.80 -14.73 9.74
N ALA A 64 -17.00 -15.08 11.00
CA ALA A 64 -17.30 -14.13 12.08
C ALA A 64 -16.20 -13.07 12.22
N PHE A 65 -14.94 -13.45 11.95
CA PHE A 65 -13.81 -12.52 11.96
C PHE A 65 -13.90 -11.50 10.85
N ALA A 66 -14.18 -11.93 9.60
CA ALA A 66 -14.29 -11.02 8.45
C ALA A 66 -15.45 -10.03 8.64
N LYS A 67 -16.61 -10.51 9.09
CA LYS A 67 -17.75 -9.63 9.40
C LYS A 67 -17.42 -8.58 10.47
N ALA A 68 -16.70 -8.97 11.52
CA ALA A 68 -16.29 -8.05 12.58
C ALA A 68 -15.25 -7.04 12.06
N HIS A 69 -14.33 -7.45 11.17
CA HIS A 69 -13.35 -6.61 10.52
C HIS A 69 -14.03 -5.53 9.65
N GLU A 70 -14.97 -5.91 8.80
CA GLU A 70 -15.72 -4.96 7.96
C GLU A 70 -16.56 -3.98 8.79
N ARG A 71 -17.17 -4.46 9.89
CA ARG A 71 -17.87 -3.57 10.85
C ARG A 71 -16.93 -2.53 11.47
N ALA A 72 -15.66 -2.88 11.70
CA ALA A 72 -14.67 -1.94 12.20
C ALA A 72 -14.41 -0.81 11.20
N HIS A 73 -14.24 -1.13 9.92
CA HIS A 73 -14.07 -0.12 8.88
C HIS A 73 -15.24 0.85 8.81
N GLN A 74 -16.47 0.37 8.95
CA GLN A 74 -17.66 1.21 9.00
C GLN A 74 -17.70 2.05 10.27
N LYS A 75 -17.46 1.43 11.45
CA LYS A 75 -17.51 2.08 12.76
C LYS A 75 -16.49 3.22 12.90
N PHE A 76 -15.28 3.04 12.37
CA PHE A 76 -14.19 4.01 12.46
C PHE A 76 -14.11 4.94 11.24
N HIS A 77 -15.08 4.85 10.31
CA HIS A 77 -15.18 5.70 9.12
C HIS A 77 -13.90 5.68 8.25
N HIS A 78 -13.21 4.54 8.18
CA HIS A 78 -11.93 4.42 7.47
C HIS A 78 -12.03 4.84 6.00
N GLY A 79 -13.14 4.53 5.31
CA GLY A 79 -13.37 4.94 3.92
C GLY A 79 -13.40 6.46 3.77
N ILE A 80 -14.11 7.15 4.67
CA ILE A 80 -14.21 8.62 4.66
C ILE A 80 -12.83 9.23 4.92
N ILE A 81 -12.09 8.72 5.92
CA ILE A 81 -10.73 9.20 6.24
C ILE A 81 -9.81 9.04 5.02
N ARG A 82 -9.85 7.91 4.31
CA ARG A 82 -9.07 7.67 3.10
C ARG A 82 -9.41 8.68 1.99
N GLN A 83 -10.69 8.98 1.79
CA GLN A 83 -11.13 9.97 0.79
C GLN A 83 -10.62 11.37 1.11
N PHE A 84 -10.80 11.83 2.36
CA PHE A 84 -10.30 13.14 2.78
C PHE A 84 -8.77 13.24 2.72
N PHE A 85 -8.06 12.17 3.08
CA PHE A 85 -6.61 12.12 2.97
C PHE A 85 -6.16 12.29 1.51
N TRP A 86 -6.78 11.56 0.56
CA TRP A 86 -6.48 11.70 -0.85
C TRP A 86 -6.82 13.09 -1.40
N ALA A 87 -7.99 13.62 -1.07
CA ALA A 87 -8.36 14.96 -1.51
C ALA A 87 -7.35 16.00 -1.01
N GLY A 88 -6.96 15.93 0.26
CA GLY A 88 -5.95 16.82 0.83
C GLY A 88 -4.59 16.72 0.13
N ILE A 89 -4.12 15.50 -0.14
CA ILE A 89 -2.87 15.27 -0.88
C ILE A 89 -2.94 15.87 -2.30
N LEU A 90 -4.00 15.59 -3.05
CA LEU A 90 -4.13 16.09 -4.42
C LEU A 90 -4.17 17.62 -4.47
N ILE A 91 -4.87 18.25 -3.53
CA ILE A 91 -4.87 19.72 -3.40
C ILE A 91 -3.46 20.23 -3.09
N ALA A 92 -2.76 19.60 -2.12
CA ALA A 92 -1.41 20.00 -1.76
C ALA A 92 -0.43 19.86 -2.95
N ILE A 93 -0.52 18.75 -3.70
CA ILE A 93 0.28 18.53 -4.91
C ILE A 93 -0.04 19.60 -5.96
N ALA A 94 -1.31 19.90 -6.22
CA ALA A 94 -1.71 20.90 -7.20
C ALA A 94 -1.19 22.30 -6.86
N VAL A 95 -1.32 22.72 -5.58
CA VAL A 95 -0.78 24.00 -5.10
C VAL A 95 0.73 24.05 -5.21
N PHE A 96 1.42 22.97 -4.81
CA PHE A 96 2.88 22.88 -4.89
C PHE A 96 3.37 22.96 -6.34
N LEU A 97 2.77 22.18 -7.25
CA LEU A 97 3.15 22.19 -8.68
C LEU A 97 2.90 23.55 -9.33
N GLY A 98 1.77 24.20 -9.02
CA GLY A 98 1.47 25.55 -9.51
C GLY A 98 2.53 26.56 -9.05
N SER A 99 2.86 26.52 -7.76
CA SER A 99 3.86 27.42 -7.17
C SER A 99 5.26 27.20 -7.76
N VAL A 100 5.72 25.94 -7.82
CA VAL A 100 7.04 25.58 -8.35
C VAL A 100 7.13 25.82 -9.86
N GLY A 101 6.04 25.51 -10.60
CA GLY A 101 5.94 25.73 -12.04
C GLY A 101 6.13 27.21 -12.40
N ILE A 102 5.49 28.11 -11.67
CA ILE A 102 5.62 29.57 -11.86
C ILE A 102 7.03 30.04 -11.44
N LEU A 103 7.50 29.63 -10.26
CA LEU A 103 8.76 30.09 -9.70
C LEU A 103 9.98 29.69 -10.57
N PHE A 104 9.97 28.47 -11.09
CA PHE A 104 11.08 27.90 -11.85
C PHE A 104 10.84 27.83 -13.36
N GLN A 105 9.69 28.34 -13.84
CA GLN A 105 9.29 28.32 -15.25
C GLN A 105 9.40 26.91 -15.87
N LEU A 106 8.91 25.90 -15.15
CA LEU A 106 8.97 24.50 -15.58
C LEU A 106 8.07 24.27 -16.79
N GLY A 107 8.58 23.48 -17.75
CA GLY A 107 7.78 22.98 -18.86
C GLY A 107 6.78 21.89 -18.45
N LEU A 108 5.89 21.55 -19.37
CA LEU A 108 4.85 20.54 -19.11
C LEU A 108 5.44 19.17 -18.74
N VAL A 109 6.55 18.78 -19.38
CA VAL A 109 7.20 17.49 -19.12
C VAL A 109 7.75 17.43 -17.70
N GLU A 110 8.48 18.47 -17.27
CA GLU A 110 9.00 18.55 -15.91
C GLU A 110 7.88 18.56 -14.86
N LEU A 111 6.77 19.25 -15.12
CA LEU A 111 5.61 19.24 -14.24
C LEU A 111 4.95 17.86 -14.14
N LEU A 112 4.82 17.13 -15.25
CA LEU A 112 4.28 15.76 -15.26
C LEU A 112 5.20 14.79 -14.50
N LEU A 113 6.52 14.90 -14.68
CA LEU A 113 7.47 14.06 -13.95
C LEU A 113 7.47 14.37 -12.45
N LEU A 114 7.41 15.66 -12.09
CA LEU A 114 7.33 16.09 -10.70
C LEU A 114 6.01 15.65 -10.05
N PHE A 115 4.89 15.74 -10.79
CA PHE A 115 3.61 15.18 -10.34
C PHE A 115 3.73 13.69 -10.04
N HIS A 116 4.30 12.91 -10.97
CA HIS A 116 4.52 11.48 -10.78
C HIS A 116 5.32 11.17 -9.52
N LEU A 117 6.45 11.85 -9.30
CA LEU A 117 7.29 11.64 -8.11
C LEU A 117 6.53 11.95 -6.80
N LEU A 118 5.81 13.06 -6.76
CA LEU A 118 5.00 13.45 -5.61
C LEU A 118 3.86 12.47 -5.37
N PHE A 119 3.20 12.03 -6.44
CA PHE A 119 2.11 11.06 -6.36
C PHE A 119 2.61 9.69 -5.89
N ALA A 120 3.75 9.21 -6.39
CA ALA A 120 4.37 7.96 -5.95
C ALA A 120 4.74 7.99 -4.46
N ALA A 121 5.35 9.09 -3.99
CA ALA A 121 5.65 9.29 -2.57
C ALA A 121 4.36 9.33 -1.72
N SER A 122 3.34 10.02 -2.20
CA SER A 122 2.03 10.14 -1.53
C SER A 122 1.31 8.79 -1.42
N ARG A 123 1.43 7.93 -2.43
CA ARG A 123 0.89 6.55 -2.36
C ARG A 123 1.53 5.76 -1.23
N ILE A 124 2.83 5.85 -1.04
CA ILE A 124 3.51 5.18 0.09
C ILE A 124 2.97 5.69 1.43
N LEU A 125 2.83 7.01 1.60
CA LEU A 125 2.23 7.59 2.81
C LEU A 125 0.79 7.11 3.01
N PHE A 126 0.00 7.05 1.94
CA PHE A 126 -1.36 6.53 1.99
C PHE A 126 -1.42 5.06 2.40
N HIS A 127 -0.48 4.22 1.94
CA HIS A 127 -0.41 2.83 2.35
C HIS A 127 -0.16 2.69 3.85
N PHE A 128 0.67 3.54 4.47
CA PHE A 128 0.85 3.56 5.92
C PHE A 128 -0.47 3.86 6.66
N VAL A 129 -1.26 4.83 6.17
CA VAL A 129 -2.58 5.14 6.74
C VAL A 129 -3.50 3.93 6.61
N CYS A 130 -3.58 3.32 5.42
CA CYS A 130 -4.37 2.12 5.19
C CYS A 130 -3.93 0.96 6.10
N PHE A 131 -2.63 0.72 6.25
CA PHE A 131 -2.11 -0.34 7.13
C PHE A 131 -2.50 -0.14 8.59
N SER A 132 -2.42 1.10 9.08
CA SER A 132 -2.87 1.44 10.43
C SER A 132 -4.35 1.08 10.63
N GLN A 133 -5.19 1.42 9.66
CA GLN A 133 -6.62 1.12 9.69
C GLN A 133 -6.93 -0.37 9.61
N GLU A 134 -6.19 -1.13 8.81
CA GLU A 134 -6.30 -2.59 8.75
C GLU A 134 -5.94 -3.23 10.10
N TYR A 135 -4.85 -2.77 10.74
CA TYR A 135 -4.46 -3.26 12.07
C TYR A 135 -5.47 -2.90 13.15
N GLU A 136 -6.10 -1.72 13.05
CA GLU A 136 -7.16 -1.31 13.97
C GLU A 136 -8.40 -2.19 13.79
N ALA A 137 -8.81 -2.44 12.54
CA ALA A 137 -9.93 -3.32 12.19
C ALA A 137 -9.69 -4.75 12.66
N ASP A 138 -8.48 -5.29 12.46
CA ASP A 138 -8.09 -6.61 12.94
C ASP A 138 -8.13 -6.70 14.47
N THR A 139 -7.65 -5.67 15.15
CA THR A 139 -7.65 -5.60 16.61
C THR A 139 -9.07 -5.55 17.17
N PHE A 140 -9.97 -4.82 16.51
CA PHE A 140 -11.39 -4.81 16.85
C PHE A 140 -12.03 -6.18 16.62
N ALA A 141 -11.82 -6.76 15.45
CA ALA A 141 -12.36 -8.09 15.11
C ALA A 141 -11.90 -9.17 16.09
N ALA A 142 -10.61 -9.13 16.47
CA ALA A 142 -10.05 -10.08 17.42
C ALA A 142 -10.66 -9.99 18.83
N LYS A 143 -11.25 -8.86 19.22
CA LYS A 143 -12.00 -8.71 20.48
C LYS A 143 -13.43 -9.26 20.38
N CYS A 144 -13.96 -9.40 19.16
CA CYS A 144 -15.32 -9.84 18.91
C CYS A 144 -15.46 -11.35 18.78
N VAL A 145 -14.36 -12.09 18.56
CA VAL A 145 -14.37 -13.52 18.31
C VAL A 145 -13.33 -14.27 19.16
N SER A 146 -13.44 -15.59 19.26
CA SER A 146 -12.48 -16.38 20.03
C SER A 146 -11.09 -16.40 19.37
N LYS A 147 -10.02 -16.53 20.18
CA LYS A 147 -8.63 -16.64 19.71
C LYS A 147 -8.45 -17.74 18.65
N LYS A 148 -9.18 -18.86 18.79
CA LYS A 148 -9.15 -19.98 17.83
C LYS A 148 -9.66 -19.54 16.45
N VAL A 149 -10.72 -18.74 16.40
CA VAL A 149 -11.29 -18.19 15.15
C VAL A 149 -10.32 -17.22 14.51
N VAL A 150 -9.72 -16.31 15.30
CA VAL A 150 -8.69 -15.38 14.80
C VAL A 150 -7.53 -16.12 14.16
N LEU A 151 -6.95 -17.11 14.85
CA LEU A 151 -5.82 -17.88 14.34
C LEU A 151 -6.16 -18.64 13.06
N ARG A 152 -7.36 -19.24 12.99
CA ARG A 152 -7.83 -19.92 11.79
C ARG A 152 -7.96 -18.94 10.63
N ALA A 153 -8.64 -17.80 10.82
CA ALA A 153 -8.80 -16.78 9.79
C ALA A 153 -7.46 -16.27 9.27
N MET A 154 -6.49 -15.97 10.16
CA MET A 154 -5.15 -15.53 9.75
C MET A 154 -4.36 -16.62 9.01
N ASN A 155 -4.49 -17.89 9.39
CA ASN A 155 -3.83 -18.99 8.70
C ASN A 155 -4.43 -19.22 7.31
N THR A 156 -5.75 -19.12 7.15
CA THR A 156 -6.42 -19.19 5.84
C THR A 156 -5.94 -18.06 4.94
N LEU A 157 -5.92 -16.84 5.47
CA LEU A 157 -5.39 -15.68 4.72
C LEU A 157 -3.95 -15.88 4.25
N ILE A 158 -3.07 -16.43 5.11
CA ILE A 158 -1.67 -16.70 4.75
C ILE A 158 -1.59 -17.80 3.68
N ALA A 159 -2.45 -18.82 3.73
CA ALA A 159 -2.46 -19.91 2.75
C ALA A 159 -2.96 -19.48 1.38
N GLU A 160 -3.89 -18.52 1.34
CA GLU A 160 -4.49 -18.01 0.10
C GLU A 160 -3.75 -16.82 -0.51
N GLU A 161 -3.03 -16.06 0.32
CA GLU A 161 -2.33 -14.88 -0.13
C GLU A 161 -1.04 -15.23 -0.88
N PHE A 162 -0.84 -14.57 -2.02
CA PHE A 162 0.45 -14.64 -2.70
C PHE A 162 1.57 -14.10 -1.78
N PRO A 163 2.67 -14.86 -1.59
CA PRO A 163 3.74 -14.48 -0.66
C PRO A 163 4.52 -13.27 -1.17
N ARG A 164 4.21 -12.08 -0.66
CA ARG A 164 4.93 -10.84 -0.93
C ARG A 164 5.77 -10.41 0.27
N SER A 165 6.85 -9.66 0.01
CA SER A 165 7.63 -9.06 1.09
C SER A 165 6.86 -7.90 1.74
N PRO A 166 7.18 -7.57 3.01
CA PRO A 166 6.64 -6.35 3.63
C PRO A 166 6.96 -5.09 2.82
N LEU A 167 8.16 -4.98 2.24
CA LEU A 167 8.55 -3.83 1.44
C LEU A 167 7.69 -3.69 0.19
N PHE A 168 7.42 -4.80 -0.52
CA PHE A 168 6.50 -4.81 -1.64
C PHE A 168 5.11 -4.31 -1.24
N ALA A 169 4.61 -4.79 -0.10
CA ALA A 169 3.30 -4.37 0.38
C ALA A 169 3.26 -2.86 0.68
N TYR A 170 4.29 -2.29 1.31
CA TYR A 170 4.36 -0.84 1.56
C TYR A 170 4.38 -0.01 0.27
N VAL A 171 5.02 -0.49 -0.78
CA VAL A 171 5.14 0.25 -2.04
C VAL A 171 3.88 0.14 -2.91
N TYR A 172 3.27 -1.06 -2.98
CA TYR A 172 2.24 -1.34 -3.99
C TYR A 172 0.86 -1.69 -3.46
N ARG A 173 0.69 -1.91 -2.14
CA ARG A 173 -0.57 -2.43 -1.59
C ARG A 173 -1.21 -1.48 -0.59
N THR A 174 -2.52 -1.44 -0.60
CA THR A 174 -3.33 -0.75 0.43
C THR A 174 -3.59 -1.62 1.67
N HIS A 175 -3.20 -2.88 1.63
CA HIS A 175 -3.38 -3.82 2.74
C HIS A 175 -2.04 -4.45 3.13
N PRO A 176 -1.73 -4.57 4.44
CA PRO A 176 -0.57 -5.31 4.89
C PRO A 176 -0.72 -6.79 4.55
N THR A 177 0.39 -7.50 4.37
CA THR A 177 0.33 -8.95 4.12
C THR A 177 -0.31 -9.69 5.30
N ALA A 178 -0.91 -10.84 5.05
CA ALA A 178 -1.52 -11.67 6.10
C ALA A 178 -0.51 -12.05 7.19
N VAL A 179 0.76 -12.24 6.81
CA VAL A 179 1.87 -12.47 7.76
C VAL A 179 2.09 -11.25 8.67
N MET A 180 2.09 -10.03 8.11
CA MET A 180 2.22 -8.79 8.89
C MET A 180 1.03 -8.61 9.84
N ARG A 181 -0.20 -8.87 9.37
CA ARG A 181 -1.44 -8.81 10.17
C ARG A 181 -1.38 -9.79 11.33
N LYS A 182 -1.05 -11.06 11.07
CA LYS A 182 -0.87 -12.08 12.11
C LYS A 182 0.19 -11.68 13.14
N LYS A 183 1.35 -11.20 12.70
CA LYS A 183 2.43 -10.75 13.59
C LYS A 183 1.97 -9.58 14.47
N HIS A 184 1.21 -8.63 13.93
CA HIS A 184 0.67 -7.51 14.68
C HIS A 184 -0.29 -7.97 15.78
N LEU A 185 -1.23 -8.85 15.46
CA LEU A 185 -2.20 -9.40 16.41
C LEU A 185 -1.52 -10.20 17.52
N THR A 186 -0.56 -11.06 17.18
CA THR A 186 0.15 -11.87 18.18
C THR A 186 0.99 -11.03 19.12
N LYS A 187 1.63 -9.97 18.64
CA LYS A 187 2.42 -9.05 19.46
C LYS A 187 1.58 -8.27 20.48
N ARG A 188 0.34 -7.91 20.13
CA ARG A 188 -0.57 -7.16 21.02
C ARG A 188 -1.37 -8.03 21.99
N GLN A 189 -1.67 -9.28 21.60
CA GLN A 189 -2.54 -10.18 22.40
C GLN A 189 -1.75 -11.13 23.31
N MET A 190 -0.43 -11.19 23.14
CA MET A 190 0.44 -11.92 24.07
C MET A 190 1.33 -10.91 24.78
N PRO A 191 0.93 -10.32 25.92
CA PRO A 191 1.92 -9.80 26.84
C PRO A 191 2.83 -11.00 27.15
N LYS A 192 4.16 -10.81 27.04
CA LYS A 192 5.12 -11.79 27.45
C LYS A 192 4.76 -12.17 28.87
N SER A 193 4.21 -13.36 29.06
CA SER A 193 4.18 -13.97 30.38
C SER A 193 5.62 -14.13 30.78
N PHE A 194 6.04 -13.35 31.76
CA PHE A 194 7.28 -13.52 32.48
C PHE A 194 7.28 -14.87 33.18
#